data_cd321085209754060e445f112dc46750
#
_entry.id   cd321085209754060e445f112dc46750
#
_cell.length_a   1.000
_cell.length_b   1.000
_cell.length_c   1.000
_cell.angle_alpha   90.00
_cell.angle_beta   90.00
_cell.angle_gamma   90.00
#
_symmetry.space_group_name_H-M   'P 1'
#
loop_
_entity.id
_entity.type
_entity.pdbx_description
1 polymer ?
#
loop_
_entity_poly.entity_id
_entity_poly.type
_entity_poly.pdbx_seq_one_letter_code
_entity_poly.pdbx_strand_id
1 'polypeptide(L)'
;RDLFKQAKEKAPCIIFIDEIDAIGRARGKNPNMGANDERENTLNQLLTEMDGFETNSGVIILAATNRADILDSALLRAGRFDRQIYVDLPELKDREEIFKVHLKPLKLAEDIDYAFLAKQTPGFSGADIANVANEAALIAARKNKSAVEKQDFLDSIDRIVGGLENRSKVIKPSETKEIAY
;
A
#
# COMPACT_ATOMS: atom_id res chain seq x y z
N ARG A 1 -20.37 9.12 -10.20
CA ARG A 1 -21.24 9.34 -11.36
C ARG A 1 -20.53 10.16 -12.43
N ASP A 2 -20.03 11.34 -12.11
CA ASP A 2 -19.37 12.21 -13.09
C ASP A 2 -18.07 11.62 -13.63
N LEU A 3 -17.29 10.90 -12.80
CA LEU A 3 -16.08 10.20 -13.22
C LEU A 3 -16.36 9.17 -14.33
N PHE A 4 -17.39 8.35 -14.16
CA PHE A 4 -17.75 7.31 -15.13
C PHE A 4 -18.27 7.91 -16.44
N LYS A 5 -19.01 9.02 -16.36
CA LYS A 5 -19.45 9.76 -17.56
C LYS A 5 -18.26 10.33 -18.33
N GLN A 6 -17.33 10.98 -17.61
CA GLN A 6 -16.10 11.51 -18.22
C GLN A 6 -15.25 10.40 -18.85
N ALA A 7 -15.18 9.22 -18.22
CA ALA A 7 -14.46 8.09 -18.78
C ALA A 7 -15.05 7.59 -20.09
N LYS A 8 -16.38 7.52 -20.19
CA LYS A 8 -17.06 7.19 -21.46
C LYS A 8 -16.74 8.18 -22.57
N GLU A 9 -16.69 9.48 -22.25
CA GLU A 9 -16.38 10.54 -23.20
C GLU A 9 -14.90 10.53 -23.65
N LYS A 10 -14.00 10.03 -22.79
CA LYS A 10 -12.55 9.99 -23.03
C LYS A 10 -12.00 8.60 -23.37
N ALA A 11 -12.88 7.66 -23.71
CA ALA A 11 -12.43 6.33 -24.10
C ALA A 11 -11.51 6.39 -25.37
N PRO A 12 -10.45 5.57 -25.45
CA PRO A 12 -10.07 4.54 -24.49
C PRO A 12 -9.33 5.11 -23.26
N CYS A 13 -9.70 4.66 -22.05
CA CYS A 13 -9.09 5.14 -20.81
C CYS A 13 -9.13 4.07 -19.70
N ILE A 14 -8.38 4.33 -18.61
CA ILE A 14 -8.37 3.51 -17.41
C ILE A 14 -8.89 4.37 -16.25
N ILE A 15 -9.88 3.84 -15.51
CA ILE A 15 -10.29 4.37 -14.21
C ILE A 15 -9.51 3.59 -13.14
N PHE A 16 -8.75 4.29 -12.32
CA PHE A 16 -8.07 3.69 -11.16
C PHE A 16 -8.76 4.13 -9.87
N ILE A 17 -9.14 3.17 -9.03
CA ILE A 17 -9.77 3.40 -7.73
C ILE A 17 -8.85 2.80 -6.66
N ASP A 18 -8.20 3.66 -5.88
CA ASP A 18 -7.38 3.23 -4.76
C ASP A 18 -8.23 3.04 -3.49
N GLU A 19 -7.78 2.17 -2.60
CA GLU A 19 -8.44 1.88 -1.31
C GLU A 19 -9.95 1.58 -1.46
N ILE A 20 -10.31 0.72 -2.42
CA ILE A 20 -11.71 0.41 -2.71
C ILE A 20 -12.48 -0.17 -1.51
N ASP A 21 -11.79 -0.72 -0.53
CA ASP A 21 -12.37 -1.20 0.72
C ASP A 21 -12.99 -0.09 1.57
N ALA A 22 -12.64 1.18 1.34
CA ALA A 22 -13.31 2.32 1.98
C ALA A 22 -14.81 2.38 1.69
N ILE A 23 -15.22 1.98 0.47
CA ILE A 23 -16.61 1.97 0.01
C ILE A 23 -17.14 0.55 -0.22
N GLY A 24 -16.26 -0.39 -0.55
CA GLY A 24 -16.57 -1.76 -1.00
C GLY A 24 -16.65 -2.81 0.11
N ARG A 25 -16.69 -2.43 1.37
CA ARG A 25 -16.74 -3.37 2.49
C ARG A 25 -18.05 -4.14 2.53
N ALA A 26 -17.98 -5.46 2.77
CA ALA A 26 -19.13 -6.30 2.97
C ALA A 26 -20.01 -5.82 4.15
N ARG A 27 -21.31 -6.00 4.02
CA ARG A 27 -22.31 -5.58 5.01
C ARG A 27 -22.05 -6.23 6.36
N GLY A 28 -21.75 -5.41 7.38
CA GLY A 28 -21.63 -5.88 8.76
C GLY A 28 -23.02 -6.12 9.38
N LYS A 29 -23.14 -7.14 10.22
CA LYS A 29 -24.38 -7.46 10.96
C LYS A 29 -24.74 -6.46 12.07
N ASN A 30 -24.01 -5.35 12.23
CA ASN A 30 -24.26 -4.36 13.26
C ASN A 30 -24.98 -3.13 12.68
N PRO A 31 -26.23 -2.86 13.13
CA PRO A 31 -27.04 -1.74 12.66
C PRO A 31 -26.70 -0.42 13.41
N ASN A 32 -25.46 0.00 13.45
CA ASN A 32 -25.11 1.35 13.91
C ASN A 32 -25.15 2.32 12.73
N MET A 33 -26.29 2.77 12.55
CA MET A 33 -27.02 3.88 11.95
C MET A 33 -26.20 5.03 11.35
N GLY A 34 -26.53 5.37 10.12
CA GLY A 34 -26.20 6.64 9.43
C GLY A 34 -24.96 6.59 8.54
N ALA A 35 -23.80 6.24 9.05
CA ALA A 35 -22.57 6.19 8.25
C ALA A 35 -22.51 4.96 7.31
N ASN A 36 -23.31 3.92 7.58
CA ASN A 36 -23.39 2.74 6.73
C ASN A 36 -24.28 2.98 5.50
N ASP A 37 -25.34 3.76 5.63
CA ASP A 37 -26.27 4.05 4.54
C ASP A 37 -25.60 4.80 3.39
N GLU A 38 -24.76 5.77 3.69
CA GLU A 38 -24.03 6.53 2.68
C GLU A 38 -23.02 5.67 1.91
N ARG A 39 -22.31 4.78 2.63
CA ARG A 39 -21.38 3.83 2.01
C ARG A 39 -22.10 2.80 1.15
N GLU A 40 -23.21 2.24 1.63
CA GLU A 40 -24.04 1.31 0.85
C GLU A 40 -24.59 1.96 -0.40
N ASN A 41 -25.04 3.20 -0.32
CA ASN A 41 -25.49 3.98 -1.48
C ASN A 41 -24.36 4.18 -2.49
N THR A 42 -23.16 4.52 -2.02
CA THR A 42 -21.98 4.70 -2.86
C THR A 42 -21.56 3.39 -3.53
N LEU A 43 -21.55 2.28 -2.78
CA LEU A 43 -21.26 0.96 -3.32
C LEU A 43 -22.29 0.55 -4.39
N ASN A 44 -23.59 0.67 -4.09
CA ASN A 44 -24.65 0.33 -5.03
C ASN A 44 -24.57 1.20 -6.30
N GLN A 45 -24.23 2.48 -6.16
CA GLN A 45 -24.02 3.36 -7.28
C GLN A 45 -22.81 2.92 -8.12
N LEU A 46 -21.68 2.57 -7.47
CA LEU A 46 -20.50 2.05 -8.15
C LEU A 46 -20.85 0.79 -8.96
N LEU A 47 -21.55 -0.17 -8.34
CA LEU A 47 -21.96 -1.40 -8.99
C LEU A 47 -22.86 -1.12 -10.21
N THR A 48 -23.80 -0.19 -10.07
CA THR A 48 -24.68 0.22 -11.19
C THR A 48 -23.92 0.87 -12.32
N GLU A 49 -22.96 1.74 -12.01
CA GLU A 49 -22.11 2.38 -13.03
C GLU A 49 -21.21 1.35 -13.73
N MET A 50 -20.68 0.35 -13.00
CA MET A 50 -19.89 -0.73 -13.61
C MET A 50 -20.75 -1.60 -14.54
N ASP A 51 -21.96 -1.98 -14.12
CA ASP A 51 -22.88 -2.78 -14.93
C ASP A 51 -23.35 -2.01 -16.18
N GLY A 52 -23.25 -0.69 -16.19
CA GLY A 52 -23.55 0.17 -17.33
C GLY A 52 -22.42 0.29 -18.36
N PHE A 53 -21.27 -0.38 -18.15
CA PHE A 53 -20.22 -0.46 -19.16
C PHE A 53 -20.41 -1.71 -20.03
N GLU A 54 -20.59 -1.49 -21.32
CA GLU A 54 -20.56 -2.57 -22.30
C GLU A 54 -19.11 -3.10 -22.45
N THR A 55 -18.97 -4.37 -22.77
CA THR A 55 -17.70 -5.07 -22.94
C THR A 55 -16.72 -4.38 -23.90
N ASN A 56 -17.23 -3.53 -24.79
CA ASN A 56 -16.46 -2.82 -25.81
C ASN A 56 -16.39 -1.29 -25.58
N SER A 57 -16.69 -0.81 -24.38
CA SER A 57 -16.69 0.64 -24.10
C SER A 57 -15.31 1.31 -24.19
N GLY A 58 -14.23 0.53 -24.29
CA GLY A 58 -12.85 1.04 -24.28
C GLY A 58 -12.42 1.60 -22.90
N VAL A 59 -13.19 1.34 -21.83
CA VAL A 59 -12.87 1.76 -20.47
C VAL A 59 -12.50 0.54 -19.63
N ILE A 60 -11.33 0.58 -19.00
CA ILE A 60 -10.87 -0.44 -18.06
C ILE A 60 -10.99 0.13 -16.65
N ILE A 61 -11.57 -0.63 -15.73
CA ILE A 61 -11.65 -0.25 -14.32
C ILE A 61 -10.64 -1.10 -13.55
N LEU A 62 -9.74 -0.43 -12.84
CA LEU A 62 -8.73 -1.02 -12.00
C LEU A 62 -8.94 -0.53 -10.55
N ALA A 63 -8.96 -1.43 -9.59
CA ALA A 63 -9.04 -1.07 -8.18
C ALA A 63 -7.91 -1.70 -7.38
N ALA A 64 -7.48 -1.02 -6.33
CA ALA A 64 -6.49 -1.52 -5.39
C ALA A 64 -7.04 -1.54 -3.96
N THR A 65 -6.61 -2.52 -3.17
CA THR A 65 -6.91 -2.62 -1.75
C THR A 65 -5.85 -3.43 -1.02
N ASN A 66 -5.60 -3.09 0.22
CA ASN A 66 -4.80 -3.89 1.16
C ASN A 66 -5.67 -4.92 1.92
N ARG A 67 -6.99 -4.89 1.73
CA ARG A 67 -7.95 -5.69 2.48
C ARG A 67 -9.00 -6.35 1.59
N ALA A 68 -8.53 -7.20 0.70
CA ALA A 68 -9.42 -7.97 -0.19
C ALA A 68 -10.40 -8.88 0.59
N ASP A 69 -10.01 -9.29 1.81
CA ASP A 69 -10.80 -10.14 2.72
C ASP A 69 -12.13 -9.54 3.16
N ILE A 70 -12.25 -8.21 3.17
CA ILE A 70 -13.45 -7.49 3.64
C ILE A 70 -14.32 -6.95 2.52
N LEU A 71 -13.93 -7.13 1.26
CA LEU A 71 -14.69 -6.64 0.12
C LEU A 71 -16.03 -7.38 -0.02
N ASP A 72 -17.06 -6.66 -0.43
CA ASP A 72 -18.35 -7.23 -0.78
C ASP A 72 -18.22 -8.16 -1.99
N SER A 73 -18.76 -9.36 -1.89
CA SER A 73 -18.71 -10.37 -2.94
C SER A 73 -19.34 -9.90 -4.26
N ALA A 74 -20.25 -8.92 -4.20
CA ALA A 74 -20.85 -8.33 -5.39
C ALA A 74 -19.82 -7.58 -6.27
N LEU A 75 -18.74 -7.03 -5.69
CA LEU A 75 -17.66 -6.40 -6.44
C LEU A 75 -16.82 -7.41 -7.23
N LEU A 76 -16.72 -8.65 -6.73
CA LEU A 76 -15.84 -9.70 -7.28
C LEU A 76 -16.55 -10.61 -8.30
N ARG A 77 -17.78 -10.29 -8.68
CA ARG A 77 -18.53 -11.05 -9.68
C ARG A 77 -18.06 -10.78 -11.10
N ALA A 78 -18.37 -11.74 -12.01
CA ALA A 78 -18.12 -11.60 -13.43
C ALA A 78 -18.70 -10.29 -14.00
N GLY A 79 -17.91 -9.62 -14.86
CA GLY A 79 -18.27 -8.33 -15.43
C GLY A 79 -17.92 -7.11 -14.54
N ARG A 80 -17.34 -7.35 -13.34
CA ARG A 80 -16.86 -6.33 -12.43
C ARG A 80 -15.37 -6.55 -12.16
N PHE A 81 -14.93 -6.70 -10.90
CA PHE A 81 -13.53 -7.05 -10.57
C PHE A 81 -13.35 -8.58 -10.54
N ASP A 82 -13.57 -9.22 -11.66
CA ASP A 82 -13.47 -10.66 -11.82
C ASP A 82 -12.03 -11.18 -11.91
N ARG A 83 -11.10 -10.30 -12.24
CA ARG A 83 -9.66 -10.62 -12.30
C ARG A 83 -8.93 -10.01 -11.10
N GLN A 84 -8.45 -10.87 -10.22
CA GLN A 84 -7.68 -10.49 -9.05
C GLN A 84 -6.19 -10.74 -9.28
N ILE A 85 -5.38 -9.77 -8.97
CA ILE A 85 -3.92 -9.83 -9.03
C ILE A 85 -3.39 -9.57 -7.63
N TYR A 86 -2.66 -10.52 -7.07
CA TYR A 86 -2.00 -10.39 -5.78
C TYR A 86 -0.60 -9.82 -6.00
N VAL A 87 -0.26 -8.77 -5.24
CA VAL A 87 1.06 -8.16 -5.25
C VAL A 87 1.72 -8.50 -3.91
N ASP A 88 2.65 -9.42 -3.95
CA ASP A 88 3.41 -9.85 -2.77
C ASP A 88 4.51 -8.86 -2.41
N LEU A 89 5.10 -9.06 -1.21
CA LEU A 89 6.30 -8.32 -0.83
C LEU A 89 7.46 -8.70 -1.76
N PRO A 90 8.36 -7.74 -2.05
CA PRO A 90 9.46 -7.96 -2.99
C PRO A 90 10.45 -9.02 -2.47
N GLU A 91 10.89 -9.90 -3.35
CA GLU A 91 11.95 -10.86 -3.09
C GLU A 91 13.32 -10.18 -3.00
N LEU A 92 14.37 -10.93 -2.67
CA LEU A 92 15.73 -10.40 -2.51
C LEU A 92 16.20 -9.59 -3.71
N LYS A 93 16.01 -10.13 -4.93
CA LYS A 93 16.43 -9.48 -6.18
C LYS A 93 15.60 -8.21 -6.45
N ASP A 94 14.32 -8.26 -6.18
CA ASP A 94 13.43 -7.11 -6.37
C ASP A 94 13.81 -5.98 -5.41
N ARG A 95 14.12 -6.31 -4.14
CA ARG A 95 14.60 -5.31 -3.19
C ARG A 95 15.92 -4.66 -3.63
N GLU A 96 16.82 -5.42 -4.23
CA GLU A 96 18.04 -4.86 -4.81
C GLU A 96 17.73 -3.81 -5.88
N GLU A 97 16.83 -4.12 -6.81
CA GLU A 97 16.40 -3.18 -7.86
C GLU A 97 15.67 -1.96 -7.27
N ILE A 98 14.85 -2.16 -6.25
CA ILE A 98 14.17 -1.06 -5.55
C ILE A 98 15.19 -0.15 -4.87
N PHE A 99 16.23 -0.70 -4.22
CA PHE A 99 17.33 0.11 -3.68
C PHE A 99 18.02 0.94 -4.76
N LYS A 100 18.33 0.37 -5.93
CA LYS A 100 18.93 1.10 -7.05
C LYS A 100 18.11 2.32 -7.46
N VAL A 101 16.78 2.17 -7.47
CA VAL A 101 15.87 3.28 -7.81
C VAL A 101 15.90 4.38 -6.74
N HIS A 102 15.75 4.00 -5.46
CA HIS A 102 15.62 4.97 -4.37
C HIS A 102 16.96 5.62 -3.97
N LEU A 103 18.09 4.97 -4.22
CA LEU A 103 19.39 5.53 -3.92
C LEU A 103 19.94 6.39 -5.06
N LYS A 104 19.40 6.27 -6.28
CA LYS A 104 19.85 7.06 -7.44
C LYS A 104 19.90 8.58 -7.22
N PRO A 105 18.95 9.22 -6.53
CA PRO A 105 18.99 10.66 -6.27
C PRO A 105 19.93 11.06 -5.12
N LEU A 106 20.47 10.11 -4.37
CA LEU A 106 21.32 10.38 -3.21
C LEU A 106 22.79 10.51 -3.62
N LYS A 107 23.51 11.40 -2.94
CA LYS A 107 24.96 11.47 -3.05
C LYS A 107 25.58 10.42 -2.12
N LEU A 108 26.13 9.38 -2.69
CA LEU A 108 26.76 8.27 -1.96
C LEU A 108 28.25 8.54 -1.80
N ALA A 109 28.82 8.17 -0.65
CA ALA A 109 30.24 8.36 -0.35
C ALA A 109 31.15 7.34 -1.05
N GLU A 110 30.63 6.15 -1.30
CA GLU A 110 31.31 5.01 -1.91
C GLU A 110 30.32 4.20 -2.73
N ASP A 111 30.80 3.23 -3.48
CA ASP A 111 29.93 2.26 -4.15
C ASP A 111 29.20 1.41 -3.11
N ILE A 112 27.89 1.59 -3.04
CA ILE A 112 27.01 0.87 -2.13
C ILE A 112 26.66 -0.49 -2.74
N ASP A 113 26.92 -1.56 -2.00
CA ASP A 113 26.47 -2.90 -2.34
C ASP A 113 24.96 -3.05 -2.11
N TYR A 114 24.17 -2.88 -3.17
CA TYR A 114 22.71 -3.02 -3.12
C TYR A 114 22.27 -4.43 -2.73
N ALA A 115 23.00 -5.47 -3.13
CA ALA A 115 22.72 -6.84 -2.75
C ALA A 115 22.90 -7.05 -1.24
N PHE A 116 23.91 -6.40 -0.65
CA PHE A 116 24.10 -6.39 0.80
C PHE A 116 22.91 -5.72 1.50
N LEU A 117 22.49 -4.52 1.08
CA LEU A 117 21.33 -3.84 1.68
C LEU A 117 20.05 -4.65 1.55
N ALA A 118 19.83 -5.29 0.41
CA ALA A 118 18.68 -6.17 0.20
C ALA A 118 18.68 -7.38 1.15
N LYS A 119 19.86 -7.92 1.51
CA LYS A 119 19.99 -9.00 2.51
C LYS A 119 19.68 -8.51 3.92
N GLN A 120 19.93 -7.25 4.24
CA GLN A 120 19.66 -6.66 5.56
C GLN A 120 18.20 -6.29 5.76
N THR A 121 17.37 -6.34 4.71
CA THR A 121 15.97 -5.90 4.73
C THR A 121 14.97 -7.00 4.34
N PRO A 122 15.01 -8.18 5.00
CA PRO A 122 14.03 -9.22 4.71
C PRO A 122 12.62 -8.75 5.07
N GLY A 123 11.65 -9.00 4.20
CA GLY A 123 10.24 -8.65 4.42
C GLY A 123 9.90 -7.17 4.27
N PHE A 124 10.85 -6.33 3.83
CA PHE A 124 10.58 -4.92 3.57
C PHE A 124 9.79 -4.74 2.26
N SER A 125 8.82 -3.84 2.30
CA SER A 125 8.11 -3.34 1.12
C SER A 125 8.94 -2.29 0.38
N GLY A 126 8.50 -1.89 -0.82
CA GLY A 126 9.10 -0.77 -1.53
C GLY A 126 9.03 0.55 -0.74
N ALA A 127 7.94 0.77 0.01
CA ALA A 127 7.78 1.94 0.88
C ALA A 127 8.77 1.93 2.05
N ASP A 128 9.03 0.75 2.65
CA ASP A 128 10.02 0.62 3.72
C ASP A 128 11.43 0.93 3.20
N ILE A 129 11.78 0.45 1.99
CA ILE A 129 13.07 0.73 1.35
C ILE A 129 13.22 2.22 1.02
N ALA A 130 12.16 2.87 0.53
CA ALA A 130 12.15 4.31 0.33
C ALA A 130 12.40 5.07 1.65
N ASN A 131 11.78 4.60 2.74
CA ASN A 131 11.98 5.16 4.06
C ASN A 131 13.41 4.95 4.58
N VAL A 132 14.02 3.77 4.33
CA VAL A 132 15.45 3.53 4.63
C VAL A 132 16.33 4.57 3.92
N ALA A 133 16.11 4.81 2.63
CA ALA A 133 16.88 5.78 1.86
C ALA A 133 16.75 7.20 2.43
N ASN A 134 15.53 7.63 2.76
CA ASN A 134 15.27 8.93 3.35
C ASN A 134 15.90 9.09 4.74
N GLU A 135 15.73 8.10 5.61
CA GLU A 135 16.27 8.14 6.98
C GLU A 135 17.81 8.12 6.97
N ALA A 136 18.44 7.33 6.07
CA ALA A 136 19.90 7.31 5.92
C ALA A 136 20.42 8.68 5.50
N ALA A 137 19.74 9.36 4.58
CA ALA A 137 20.10 10.73 4.18
C ALA A 137 19.96 11.73 5.34
N LEU A 138 18.91 11.60 6.16
CA LEU A 138 18.73 12.43 7.36
C LEU A 138 19.81 12.15 8.42
N ILE A 139 20.22 10.89 8.62
CA ILE A 139 21.30 10.52 9.52
C ILE A 139 22.62 11.15 9.05
N ALA A 140 22.95 11.04 7.76
CA ALA A 140 24.15 11.64 7.20
C ALA A 140 24.15 13.18 7.37
N ALA A 141 23.01 13.82 7.10
CA ALA A 141 22.85 15.27 7.28
C ALA A 141 23.05 15.71 8.74
N ARG A 142 22.46 14.99 9.70
CA ARG A 142 22.64 15.26 11.15
C ARG A 142 24.10 15.11 11.61
N LYS A 143 24.85 14.21 10.96
CA LYS A 143 26.29 14.03 11.21
C LYS A 143 27.17 15.01 10.40
N ASN A 144 26.58 16.00 9.71
CA ASN A 144 27.23 16.96 8.84
C ASN A 144 28.11 16.31 7.74
N LYS A 145 27.70 15.13 7.23
CA LYS A 145 28.39 14.45 6.14
C LYS A 145 27.98 15.04 4.79
N SER A 146 28.89 15.05 3.83
CA SER A 146 28.63 15.51 2.46
C SER A 146 28.00 14.45 1.56
N ALA A 147 27.96 13.19 2.01
CA ALA A 147 27.45 12.05 1.30
C ALA A 147 26.98 10.96 2.29
N VAL A 148 26.10 10.08 1.83
CA VAL A 148 25.55 8.97 2.64
C VAL A 148 26.51 7.79 2.56
N GLU A 149 26.87 7.24 3.71
CA GLU A 149 27.77 6.10 3.86
C GLU A 149 26.97 4.81 4.18
N LYS A 150 27.61 3.67 3.99
CA LYS A 150 27.04 2.35 4.32
C LYS A 150 26.52 2.28 5.76
N GLN A 151 27.23 2.84 6.72
CA GLN A 151 26.81 2.84 8.12
C GLN A 151 25.52 3.62 8.35
N ASP A 152 25.28 4.69 7.60
CA ASP A 152 24.04 5.48 7.74
C ASP A 152 22.82 4.68 7.28
N PHE A 153 22.98 3.80 6.28
CA PHE A 153 21.94 2.84 5.89
C PHE A 153 21.69 1.78 6.97
N LEU A 154 22.74 1.22 7.57
CA LEU A 154 22.57 0.26 8.65
C LEU A 154 21.88 0.88 9.87
N ASP A 155 22.30 2.07 10.28
CA ASP A 155 21.66 2.83 11.37
C ASP A 155 20.18 3.11 11.07
N SER A 156 19.84 3.37 9.81
CA SER A 156 18.47 3.62 9.38
C SER A 156 17.61 2.36 9.41
N ILE A 157 18.16 1.22 8.95
CA ILE A 157 17.49 -0.08 8.99
C ILE A 157 17.17 -0.46 10.43
N ASP A 158 18.13 -0.34 11.34
CA ASP A 158 17.96 -0.64 12.76
C ASP A 158 16.84 0.20 13.40
N ARG A 159 16.75 1.48 13.05
CA ARG A 159 15.67 2.36 13.52
C ARG A 159 14.30 1.92 13.02
N ILE A 160 14.21 1.55 11.74
CA ILE A 160 12.94 1.14 11.13
C ILE A 160 12.51 -0.20 11.73
N VAL A 161 13.41 -1.17 11.86
CA VAL A 161 13.12 -2.47 12.48
C VAL A 161 12.69 -2.28 13.94
N GLY A 162 13.41 -1.51 14.74
CA GLY A 162 13.03 -1.19 16.12
C GLY A 162 11.68 -0.47 16.23
N GLY A 163 11.35 0.38 15.27
CA GLY A 163 10.04 1.03 15.18
C GLY A 163 8.90 0.06 14.83
N LEU A 164 9.16 -0.92 13.98
CA LEU A 164 8.19 -1.97 13.61
C LEU A 164 7.93 -2.93 14.79
N GLU A 165 8.98 -3.35 15.51
CA GLU A 165 8.85 -4.19 16.71
C GLU A 165 8.02 -3.51 17.80
N ASN A 166 8.21 -2.21 18.03
CA ASN A 166 7.43 -1.45 18.98
C ASN A 166 5.95 -1.32 18.59
N ARG A 167 5.64 -1.26 17.28
CA ARG A 167 4.26 -1.26 16.80
C ARG A 167 3.58 -2.62 16.93
N SER A 168 4.32 -3.72 16.78
CA SER A 168 3.80 -5.09 16.97
C SER A 168 3.57 -5.44 18.43
N LYS A 169 4.25 -4.75 19.36
CA LYS A 169 4.10 -4.88 20.83
C LYS A 169 2.97 -4.03 21.40
N VAL A 170 2.05 -3.48 20.59
CA VAL A 170 0.80 -2.93 21.11
C VAL A 170 0.04 -4.06 21.80
N ILE A 171 0.05 -4.01 23.14
CA ILE A 171 -0.52 -4.99 24.06
C ILE A 171 -1.95 -5.32 23.62
N LYS A 172 -2.23 -6.59 23.37
CA LYS A 172 -3.60 -7.03 23.08
C LYS A 172 -4.47 -6.67 24.30
N PRO A 173 -5.72 -6.22 24.13
CA PRO A 173 -6.59 -5.89 25.27
C PRO A 173 -6.76 -6.98 26.32
N SER A 174 -6.47 -8.25 25.98
CA SER A 174 -6.44 -9.38 26.88
C SER A 174 -5.26 -9.37 27.86
N GLU A 175 -4.10 -8.78 27.50
CA GLU A 175 -2.91 -8.77 28.37
C GLU A 175 -2.98 -7.63 29.40
N THR A 176 -3.77 -6.60 29.14
CA THR A 176 -3.98 -5.48 30.11
C THR A 176 -4.76 -5.92 31.36
N LYS A 177 -5.50 -7.04 31.28
CA LYS A 177 -6.26 -7.59 32.43
C LYS A 177 -5.42 -8.40 33.41
N GLU A 178 -4.28 -8.95 32.96
CA GLU A 178 -3.40 -9.74 33.83
C GLU A 178 -2.42 -8.89 34.66
N ILE A 179 -2.22 -7.61 34.29
CA ILE A 179 -1.30 -6.69 34.98
C ILE A 179 -2.02 -5.89 36.09
N ALA A 180 -3.36 -5.98 36.20
CA ALA A 180 -4.16 -5.20 37.14
C ALA A 180 -4.61 -5.98 38.40
N TYR A 181 -3.89 -7.07 38.77
CA TYR A 181 -4.09 -7.80 40.04
C TYR A 181 -2.77 -7.90 40.80
#